data_10e828675697776f5eb5fdf9717859ed
#
_entry.id   10e828675697776f5eb5fdf9717859ed
#
_cell.length_a   1.000
_cell.length_b   1.000
_cell.length_c   1.000
_cell.angle_alpha   90.00
_cell.angle_beta   90.00
_cell.angle_gamma   90.00
#
_symmetry.space_group_name_H-M   'P 1'
#
loop_
_entity.id
_entity.type
_entity.pdbx_description
1 polymer ?
#
loop_
_entity_poly.entity_id
_entity_poly.type
_entity_poly.pdbx_seq_one_letter_code
_entity_poly.pdbx_strand_id
1 'polypeptide(L)'
;MSKEKVILVDENDTQVGLMPKLEAHQKGLLHRAFSVFIFNSNHQLLLQKRAVSKYHSGGLWTNTCCSHPREGEETINAANRRLIEEMGIKTNLRKVFDFIYKAELDNELTENEFDHVFYGLYNEDPIINLDEADDYKWIDMETLNNDINLNGQNYTVWFKIAFDYFYKYLNNDNNK
;
A
#
# COMPACT_ATOMS: atom_id res chain seq x y z
N MET A 1 12.41 22.66 4.43
CA MET A 1 11.47 21.60 4.03
C MET A 1 11.11 20.77 5.25
N SER A 2 9.86 20.72 5.65
CA SER A 2 9.40 19.81 6.71
C SER A 2 9.54 18.39 6.16
N LYS A 3 10.45 17.59 6.75
CA LYS A 3 10.61 16.20 6.39
C LYS A 3 9.30 15.48 6.72
N GLU A 4 8.74 14.74 5.75
CA GLU A 4 7.58 13.88 5.97
C GLU A 4 7.82 13.00 7.20
N LYS A 5 6.87 13.04 8.16
CA LYS A 5 6.92 12.25 9.38
C LYS A 5 5.93 11.11 9.33
N VAL A 6 6.27 10.00 9.98
CA VAL A 6 5.39 8.87 10.23
C VAL A 6 5.01 8.78 11.69
N ILE A 7 3.86 8.19 11.97
CA ILE A 7 3.35 7.96 13.32
C ILE A 7 3.94 6.64 13.83
N LEU A 8 4.82 6.71 14.83
CA LEU A 8 5.30 5.52 15.52
C LEU A 8 4.19 4.95 16.40
N VAL A 9 4.02 3.64 16.35
CA VAL A 9 2.97 2.93 17.11
C VAL A 9 3.53 1.72 17.84
N ASP A 10 2.79 1.24 18.84
CA ASP A 10 3.01 -0.08 19.44
C ASP A 10 2.23 -1.17 18.68
N GLU A 11 2.30 -2.41 19.15
CA GLU A 11 1.62 -3.57 18.56
C GLU A 11 0.08 -3.49 18.63
N ASN A 12 -0.47 -2.55 19.40
CA ASN A 12 -1.91 -2.28 19.49
C ASN A 12 -2.34 -1.05 18.68
N ASP A 13 -1.48 -0.54 17.78
CA ASP A 13 -1.69 0.68 17.01
C ASP A 13 -1.84 1.96 17.87
N THR A 14 -1.34 1.94 19.10
CA THR A 14 -1.30 3.13 19.94
C THR A 14 -0.12 4.01 19.55
N GLN A 15 -0.37 5.29 19.27
CA GLN A 15 0.71 6.22 18.95
C GLN A 15 1.68 6.38 20.12
N VAL A 16 2.96 6.14 19.85
CA VAL A 16 4.06 6.28 20.83
C VAL A 16 5.04 7.41 20.47
N GLY A 17 4.93 7.97 19.27
CA GLY A 17 5.79 9.06 18.85
C GLY A 17 5.59 9.45 17.39
N LEU A 18 6.49 10.34 16.94
CA LEU A 18 6.61 10.80 15.56
C LEU A 18 8.07 10.79 15.16
N MET A 19 8.35 10.39 13.92
CA MET A 19 9.71 10.35 13.40
C MET A 19 9.74 10.75 11.92
N PRO A 20 10.83 11.39 11.44
CA PRO A 20 11.03 11.53 10.00
C PRO A 20 10.97 10.16 9.30
N LYS A 21 10.23 10.07 8.21
CA LYS A 21 9.98 8.79 7.49
C LYS A 21 11.26 8.03 7.18
N LEU A 22 12.26 8.69 6.60
CA LEU A 22 13.52 8.03 6.27
C LEU A 22 14.23 7.47 7.51
N GLU A 23 14.22 8.21 8.63
CA GLU A 23 14.84 7.77 9.87
C GLU A 23 14.12 6.57 10.48
N ALA A 24 12.78 6.53 10.40
CA ALA A 24 11.98 5.39 10.85
C ALA A 24 12.33 4.13 10.07
N HIS A 25 12.49 4.23 8.73
CA HIS A 25 12.91 3.12 7.88
C HIS A 25 14.36 2.69 8.13
N GLN A 26 15.29 3.63 8.36
CA GLN A 26 16.69 3.32 8.71
C GLN A 26 16.79 2.57 10.04
N LYS A 27 15.96 2.93 11.01
CA LYS A 27 15.93 2.29 12.34
C LYS A 27 15.01 1.07 12.41
N GLY A 28 14.21 0.81 11.37
CA GLY A 28 13.23 -0.27 11.34
C GLY A 28 12.18 -0.19 12.44
N LEU A 29 11.73 1.02 12.78
CA LEU A 29 10.75 1.24 13.85
C LEU A 29 9.33 1.01 13.35
N LEU A 30 8.49 0.39 14.20
CA LEU A 30 7.08 0.14 13.89
C LEU A 30 6.34 1.46 13.74
N HIS A 31 5.71 1.66 12.61
CA HIS A 31 4.96 2.86 12.30
C HIS A 31 3.68 2.55 11.53
N ARG A 32 2.70 3.47 11.62
CA ARG A 32 1.38 3.31 11.01
C ARG A 32 1.45 3.56 9.52
N ALA A 33 0.85 2.63 8.76
CA ALA A 33 0.73 2.70 7.31
C ALA A 33 -0.65 2.26 6.84
N PHE A 34 -0.91 2.40 5.55
CA PHE A 34 -2.10 1.85 4.92
C PHE A 34 -1.81 1.35 3.50
N SER A 35 -2.58 0.35 3.12
CA SER A 35 -2.64 -0.20 1.76
C SER A 35 -4.07 -0.13 1.22
N VAL A 36 -4.22 0.37 -0.01
CA VAL A 36 -5.51 0.46 -0.71
C VAL A 36 -5.55 -0.52 -1.86
N PHE A 37 -6.64 -1.28 -1.94
CA PHE A 37 -6.96 -2.24 -3.00
C PHE A 37 -8.24 -1.80 -3.70
N ILE A 38 -8.13 -1.34 -4.95
CA ILE A 38 -9.28 -0.92 -5.76
C ILE A 38 -9.60 -2.00 -6.78
N PHE A 39 -10.87 -2.40 -6.82
CA PHE A 39 -11.39 -3.37 -7.78
C PHE A 39 -12.38 -2.71 -8.73
N ASN A 40 -12.50 -3.26 -9.94
CA ASN A 40 -13.57 -2.92 -10.86
C ASN A 40 -14.72 -3.94 -10.81
N SER A 41 -15.79 -3.69 -11.57
CA SER A 41 -16.95 -4.59 -11.67
C SER A 41 -16.63 -5.95 -12.31
N ASN A 42 -15.48 -6.10 -12.96
CA ASN A 42 -14.99 -7.36 -13.50
C ASN A 42 -14.11 -8.13 -12.49
N HIS A 43 -14.12 -7.73 -11.23
CA HIS A 43 -13.29 -8.30 -10.15
C HIS A 43 -11.78 -8.24 -10.39
N GLN A 44 -11.32 -7.27 -11.19
CA GLN A 44 -9.91 -7.03 -11.41
C GLN A 44 -9.38 -6.01 -10.39
N LEU A 45 -8.18 -6.26 -9.89
CA LEU A 45 -7.44 -5.36 -9.01
C LEU A 45 -6.66 -4.33 -9.84
N LEU A 46 -6.72 -3.07 -9.44
CA LEU A 46 -5.90 -2.01 -10.01
C LEU A 46 -4.52 -1.99 -9.36
N LEU A 47 -3.49 -2.22 -10.15
CA LEU A 47 -2.10 -2.08 -9.72
C LEU A 47 -1.51 -0.75 -10.20
N GLN A 48 -0.58 -0.22 -9.41
CA GLN A 48 0.25 0.93 -9.73
C GLN A 48 1.68 0.46 -10.02
N LYS A 49 2.32 1.01 -11.04
CA LYS A 49 3.77 0.87 -11.24
C LYS A 49 4.45 2.09 -10.66
N ARG A 50 5.25 1.91 -9.62
CA ARG A 50 5.93 3.02 -8.94
C ARG A 50 6.83 3.79 -9.90
N ALA A 51 6.83 5.12 -9.81
CA ALA A 51 7.75 5.95 -10.58
C ALA A 51 9.21 5.53 -10.35
N VAL A 52 9.98 5.44 -11.42
CA VAL A 52 11.41 5.05 -11.35
C VAL A 52 12.23 5.99 -10.47
N SER A 53 11.80 7.25 -10.35
CA SER A 53 12.43 8.27 -9.53
C SER A 53 12.30 8.07 -8.01
N LYS A 54 11.52 7.11 -7.54
CA LYS A 54 11.36 6.82 -6.11
C LYS A 54 12.67 6.34 -5.49
N TYR A 55 12.97 6.77 -4.27
CA TYR A 55 14.23 6.48 -3.58
C TYR A 55 14.43 5.00 -3.20
N HIS A 56 13.36 4.19 -3.23
CA HIS A 56 13.42 2.72 -3.13
C HIS A 56 12.32 2.09 -3.99
N SER A 57 12.55 0.87 -4.45
CA SER A 57 11.57 0.04 -5.19
C SER A 57 10.94 0.75 -6.39
N GLY A 58 11.64 1.70 -7.01
CA GLY A 58 11.18 2.38 -8.23
C GLY A 58 11.03 1.42 -9.40
N GLY A 59 10.00 1.61 -10.23
CA GLY A 59 9.71 0.78 -11.39
C GLY A 59 9.04 -0.57 -11.08
N LEU A 60 8.79 -0.89 -9.80
CA LEU A 60 8.08 -2.11 -9.40
C LEU A 60 6.56 -1.91 -9.34
N TRP A 61 5.84 -2.99 -9.60
CA TRP A 61 4.39 -3.06 -9.42
C TRP A 61 4.01 -3.18 -7.93
N THR A 62 2.94 -2.54 -7.54
CA THR A 62 2.40 -2.54 -6.18
C THR A 62 0.87 -2.47 -6.21
N ASN A 63 0.22 -2.56 -5.04
CA ASN A 63 -1.21 -2.30 -4.89
C ASN A 63 -1.58 -0.90 -5.37
N THR A 64 -2.87 -0.59 -5.40
CA THR A 64 -3.38 0.67 -5.99
C THR A 64 -2.75 1.91 -5.38
N CYS A 65 -2.61 1.94 -4.05
CA CYS A 65 -1.96 3.02 -3.32
C CYS A 65 -1.50 2.52 -1.95
N CYS A 66 -0.35 2.97 -1.47
CA CYS A 66 0.12 2.74 -0.11
C CYS A 66 0.92 3.94 0.38
N SER A 67 0.71 4.33 1.64
CA SER A 67 1.39 5.48 2.24
C SER A 67 1.18 5.50 3.76
N HIS A 68 1.40 6.66 4.36
CA HIS A 68 1.34 6.88 5.79
C HIS A 68 0.38 8.03 6.12
N PRO A 69 -0.40 7.93 7.21
CA PRO A 69 -1.18 9.06 7.70
C PRO A 69 -0.25 10.13 8.30
N ARG A 70 -0.69 11.37 8.23
CA ARG A 70 -0.04 12.50 8.90
C ARG A 70 -0.45 12.53 10.38
N GLU A 71 0.30 13.28 11.19
CA GLU A 71 -0.06 13.52 12.59
C GLU A 71 -1.49 14.09 12.71
N GLY A 72 -2.32 13.44 13.55
CA GLY A 72 -3.71 13.83 13.75
C GLY A 72 -4.67 13.48 12.60
N GLU A 73 -4.19 12.82 11.55
CA GLU A 73 -5.01 12.39 10.43
C GLU A 73 -5.56 10.98 10.65
N GLU A 74 -6.87 10.81 10.52
CA GLU A 74 -7.49 9.48 10.49
C GLU A 74 -6.96 8.67 9.31
N THR A 75 -6.62 7.39 9.52
CA THR A 75 -5.97 6.55 8.51
C THR A 75 -6.80 6.42 7.23
N ILE A 76 -8.15 6.34 7.34
CA ILE A 76 -9.03 6.30 6.17
C ILE A 76 -9.01 7.60 5.37
N ASN A 77 -8.89 8.75 6.05
CA ASN A 77 -8.80 10.06 5.38
C ASN A 77 -7.46 10.20 4.65
N ALA A 78 -6.37 9.71 5.25
CA ALA A 78 -5.06 9.62 4.60
C ALA A 78 -5.10 8.73 3.36
N ALA A 79 -5.76 7.57 3.45
CA ALA A 79 -5.94 6.64 2.32
C ALA A 79 -6.69 7.31 1.16
N ASN A 80 -7.82 7.99 1.44
CA ASN A 80 -8.57 8.74 0.42
C ASN A 80 -7.74 9.87 -0.19
N ARG A 81 -7.04 10.64 0.63
CA ARG A 81 -6.18 11.74 0.18
C ARG A 81 -5.10 11.24 -0.78
N ARG A 82 -4.34 10.23 -0.39
CA ARG A 82 -3.26 9.69 -1.22
C ARG A 82 -3.76 8.97 -2.47
N LEU A 83 -4.88 8.29 -2.40
CA LEU A 83 -5.52 7.68 -3.57
C LEU A 83 -5.87 8.73 -4.64
N ILE A 84 -6.36 9.90 -4.22
CA ILE A 84 -6.60 11.03 -5.13
C ILE A 84 -5.28 11.61 -5.64
N GLU A 85 -4.29 11.83 -4.77
CA GLU A 85 -3.00 12.44 -5.12
C GLU A 85 -2.20 11.57 -6.09
N GLU A 86 -2.20 10.24 -5.93
CA GLU A 86 -1.40 9.31 -6.72
C GLU A 86 -2.12 8.81 -7.98
N MET A 87 -3.41 8.48 -7.85
CA MET A 87 -4.18 7.78 -8.89
C MET A 87 -5.36 8.59 -9.44
N GLY A 88 -5.65 9.76 -8.88
CA GLY A 88 -6.79 10.57 -9.30
C GLY A 88 -8.16 9.95 -8.99
N ILE A 89 -8.20 8.95 -8.11
CA ILE A 89 -9.42 8.19 -7.79
C ILE A 89 -10.10 8.74 -6.55
N LYS A 90 -11.39 8.97 -6.66
CA LYS A 90 -12.28 9.29 -5.53
C LYS A 90 -13.36 8.21 -5.45
N THR A 91 -13.36 7.44 -4.37
CA THR A 91 -14.35 6.38 -4.12
C THR A 91 -14.57 6.19 -2.63
N ASN A 92 -15.57 5.39 -2.26
CA ASN A 92 -15.80 5.02 -0.88
C ASN A 92 -14.86 3.87 -0.50
N LEU A 93 -13.96 4.13 0.45
CA LEU A 93 -13.10 3.12 1.03
C LEU A 93 -13.72 2.51 2.28
N ARG A 94 -13.52 1.21 2.47
CA ARG A 94 -13.83 0.51 3.73
C ARG A 94 -12.60 -0.22 4.24
N LYS A 95 -12.36 -0.19 5.54
CA LYS A 95 -11.32 -1.00 6.17
C LYS A 95 -11.73 -2.48 6.12
N VAL A 96 -10.78 -3.34 5.79
CA VAL A 96 -11.01 -4.79 5.65
C VAL A 96 -10.36 -5.52 6.81
N PHE A 97 -9.07 -5.27 7.05
CA PHE A 97 -8.28 -5.80 8.15
C PHE A 97 -7.05 -4.92 8.39
N ASP A 98 -6.24 -5.28 9.38
CA ASP A 98 -4.89 -4.75 9.59
C ASP A 98 -3.94 -5.88 9.97
N PHE A 99 -2.66 -5.66 9.81
CA PHE A 99 -1.61 -6.60 10.17
C PHE A 99 -0.28 -5.88 10.37
N ILE A 100 0.63 -6.53 11.08
CA ILE A 100 2.01 -6.05 11.24
C ILE A 100 2.92 -6.88 10.35
N TYR A 101 3.81 -6.22 9.64
CA TYR A 101 4.87 -6.90 8.90
C TYR A 101 6.20 -6.15 9.01
N LYS A 102 7.28 -6.89 8.79
CA LYS A 102 8.62 -6.36 8.70
C LYS A 102 9.32 -6.94 7.47
N ALA A 103 9.95 -6.08 6.68
CA ALA A 103 10.68 -6.51 5.48
C ALA A 103 11.90 -5.60 5.24
N GLU A 104 12.98 -6.21 4.81
CA GLU A 104 14.17 -5.49 4.38
C GLU A 104 13.96 -4.96 2.95
N LEU A 105 14.39 -3.73 2.72
CA LEU A 105 14.38 -3.06 1.42
C LEU A 105 15.81 -2.83 0.94
N ASP A 106 15.92 -2.31 -0.28
CA ASP A 106 17.18 -1.77 -0.80
C ASP A 106 17.73 -0.64 0.08
N ASN A 107 19.02 -0.36 -0.04
CA ASN A 107 19.69 0.75 0.64
C ASN A 107 19.64 0.69 2.18
N GLU A 108 19.69 -0.51 2.76
CA GLU A 108 19.68 -0.74 4.22
C GLU A 108 18.45 -0.16 4.93
N LEU A 109 17.34 -0.05 4.20
CA LEU A 109 16.05 0.38 4.75
C LEU A 109 15.22 -0.83 5.18
N THR A 110 14.40 -0.64 6.19
CA THR A 110 13.48 -1.66 6.71
C THR A 110 12.08 -1.09 6.79
N GLU A 111 11.14 -1.78 6.13
CA GLU A 111 9.71 -1.59 6.42
C GLU A 111 9.37 -2.33 7.71
N ASN A 112 8.73 -1.65 8.64
CA ASN A 112 8.14 -2.25 9.83
C ASN A 112 6.85 -1.48 10.11
N GLU A 113 5.75 -2.03 9.62
CA GLU A 113 4.49 -1.30 9.51
C GLU A 113 3.35 -2.01 10.22
N PHE A 114 2.54 -1.21 10.90
CA PHE A 114 1.16 -1.55 11.25
C PHE A 114 0.29 -1.08 10.08
N ASP A 115 -0.03 -1.99 9.16
CA ASP A 115 -0.67 -1.70 7.88
C ASP A 115 -2.19 -1.87 7.97
N HIS A 116 -2.93 -0.79 7.73
CA HIS A 116 -4.38 -0.78 7.61
C HIS A 116 -4.79 -1.01 6.16
N VAL A 117 -5.49 -2.10 5.88
CA VAL A 117 -5.91 -2.47 4.53
C VAL A 117 -7.32 -1.96 4.23
N PHE A 118 -7.44 -1.20 3.16
CA PHE A 118 -8.69 -0.63 2.65
C PHE A 118 -9.05 -1.20 1.28
N TYR A 119 -10.34 -1.37 1.08
CA TYR A 119 -10.96 -1.82 -0.17
C TYR A 119 -11.90 -0.75 -0.71
N GLY A 120 -11.95 -0.62 -2.05
CA GLY A 120 -12.90 0.24 -2.75
C GLY A 120 -13.21 -0.27 -4.15
N LEU A 121 -14.26 0.28 -4.75
CA LEU A 121 -14.68 -0.02 -6.13
C LEU A 121 -14.50 1.20 -7.02
N TYR A 122 -14.00 0.99 -8.23
CA TYR A 122 -13.85 2.01 -9.26
C TYR A 122 -13.81 1.36 -10.64
N ASN A 123 -14.48 1.95 -11.64
CA ASN A 123 -14.63 1.33 -12.97
C ASN A 123 -14.00 2.13 -14.11
N GLU A 124 -13.45 3.30 -13.82
CA GLU A 124 -12.84 4.14 -14.82
C GLU A 124 -11.31 3.99 -14.79
N ASP A 125 -10.64 4.48 -15.83
CA ASP A 125 -9.20 4.55 -15.84
C ASP A 125 -8.70 5.62 -14.85
N PRO A 126 -7.66 5.34 -14.06
CA PRO A 126 -7.11 6.32 -13.14
C PRO A 126 -6.40 7.45 -13.90
N ILE A 127 -6.31 8.60 -13.26
CA ILE A 127 -5.48 9.72 -13.72
C ILE A 127 -4.23 9.75 -12.84
N ILE A 128 -3.21 8.98 -13.24
CA ILE A 128 -1.99 8.82 -12.45
C ILE A 128 -1.17 10.12 -12.38
N ASN A 129 -0.58 10.37 -11.21
CA ASN A 129 0.41 11.41 -11.02
C ASN A 129 1.80 10.84 -11.38
N LEU A 130 2.44 11.38 -12.41
CA LEU A 130 3.72 10.87 -12.92
C LEU A 130 4.90 11.05 -11.94
N ASP A 131 4.77 11.89 -10.92
CA ASP A 131 5.75 11.95 -9.83
C ASP A 131 5.65 10.75 -8.88
N GLU A 132 4.52 10.04 -8.91
CA GLU A 132 4.22 8.91 -8.03
C GLU A 132 4.21 7.57 -8.76
N ALA A 133 3.64 7.52 -9.97
CA ALA A 133 3.43 6.30 -10.73
C ALA A 133 3.73 6.51 -12.22
N ASP A 134 4.44 5.55 -12.83
CA ASP A 134 4.74 5.57 -14.27
C ASP A 134 3.67 4.86 -15.10
N ASP A 135 2.90 3.94 -14.50
CA ASP A 135 1.93 3.10 -15.20
C ASP A 135 0.90 2.52 -14.25
N TYR A 136 -0.16 1.95 -14.80
CA TYR A 136 -1.18 1.18 -14.08
C TYR A 136 -1.69 0.01 -14.92
N LYS A 137 -2.27 -0.99 -14.27
CA LYS A 137 -2.98 -2.09 -14.94
C LYS A 137 -4.09 -2.67 -14.10
N TRP A 138 -5.16 -3.10 -14.76
CA TRP A 138 -6.19 -3.96 -14.18
C TRP A 138 -5.80 -5.42 -14.40
N ILE A 139 -5.89 -6.26 -13.36
CA ILE A 139 -5.51 -7.67 -13.42
C ILE A 139 -6.43 -8.50 -12.52
N ASP A 140 -6.85 -9.67 -13.01
CA ASP A 140 -7.60 -10.60 -12.18
C ASP A 140 -6.70 -11.27 -11.12
N MET A 141 -7.32 -11.68 -10.00
CA MET A 141 -6.59 -12.15 -8.82
C MET A 141 -5.82 -13.45 -9.05
N GLU A 142 -6.35 -14.35 -9.89
CA GLU A 142 -5.69 -15.63 -10.18
C GLU A 142 -4.45 -15.41 -11.06
N THR A 143 -4.59 -14.63 -12.12
CA THR A 143 -3.47 -14.21 -12.99
C THR A 143 -2.39 -13.51 -12.18
N LEU A 144 -2.78 -12.59 -11.29
CA LEU A 144 -1.84 -11.88 -10.42
C LEU A 144 -1.11 -12.83 -9.46
N ASN A 145 -1.83 -13.76 -8.83
CA ASN A 145 -1.21 -14.74 -7.94
C ASN A 145 -0.18 -15.61 -8.66
N ASN A 146 -0.49 -16.04 -9.87
CA ASN A 146 0.44 -16.82 -10.71
C ASN A 146 1.65 -15.97 -11.12
N ASP A 147 1.45 -14.70 -11.52
CA ASP A 147 2.53 -13.81 -11.93
C ASP A 147 3.45 -13.45 -10.74
N ILE A 148 2.91 -13.20 -9.56
CA ILE A 148 3.72 -12.99 -8.33
C ILE A 148 4.60 -14.21 -8.03
N ASN A 149 4.07 -15.43 -8.19
CA ASN A 149 4.82 -16.65 -7.94
C ASN A 149 5.95 -16.88 -8.98
N LEU A 150 5.73 -16.51 -10.23
CA LEU A 150 6.70 -16.70 -11.32
C LEU A 150 7.69 -15.54 -11.43
N ASN A 151 7.23 -14.32 -11.20
CA ASN A 151 7.92 -13.05 -11.49
C ASN A 151 7.93 -12.11 -10.27
N GLY A 152 8.03 -12.65 -9.06
CA GLY A 152 7.92 -11.90 -7.81
C GLY A 152 8.89 -10.72 -7.68
N GLN A 153 10.02 -10.74 -8.42
CA GLN A 153 10.98 -9.62 -8.48
C GLN A 153 10.42 -8.35 -9.13
N ASN A 154 9.32 -8.45 -9.88
CA ASN A 154 8.64 -7.31 -10.50
C ASN A 154 7.69 -6.56 -9.56
N TYR A 155 7.52 -7.07 -8.35
CA TYR A 155 6.58 -6.57 -7.35
C TYR A 155 7.29 -6.12 -6.09
N THR A 156 6.74 -5.07 -5.44
CA THR A 156 7.28 -4.62 -4.16
C THR A 156 7.12 -5.68 -3.07
N VAL A 157 8.06 -5.72 -2.12
CA VAL A 157 8.04 -6.72 -1.05
C VAL A 157 6.78 -6.60 -0.18
N TRP A 158 6.39 -5.38 0.18
CA TRP A 158 5.19 -5.14 1.01
C TRP A 158 3.91 -5.53 0.29
N PHE A 159 3.82 -5.28 -1.02
CA PHE A 159 2.64 -5.69 -1.80
C PHE A 159 2.49 -7.21 -1.83
N LYS A 160 3.56 -7.97 -2.01
CA LYS A 160 3.51 -9.44 -1.98
C LYS A 160 2.98 -9.95 -0.64
N ILE A 161 3.40 -9.34 0.46
CA ILE A 161 2.93 -9.69 1.81
C ILE A 161 1.45 -9.31 1.97
N ALA A 162 1.07 -8.06 1.69
CA ALA A 162 -0.30 -7.59 1.80
C ALA A 162 -1.27 -8.36 0.88
N PHE A 163 -0.81 -8.72 -0.33
CA PHE A 163 -1.58 -9.52 -1.27
C PHE A 163 -1.89 -10.92 -0.73
N ASP A 164 -0.91 -11.60 -0.11
CA ASP A 164 -1.11 -12.92 0.48
C ASP A 164 -2.19 -12.88 1.59
N TYR A 165 -2.14 -11.86 2.46
CA TYR A 165 -3.19 -11.63 3.47
C TYR A 165 -4.55 -11.35 2.84
N PHE A 166 -4.60 -10.49 1.83
CA PHE A 166 -5.83 -10.11 1.15
C PHE A 166 -6.45 -11.28 0.38
N TYR A 167 -5.64 -12.06 -0.31
CA TYR A 167 -6.06 -13.26 -1.04
C TYR A 167 -6.66 -14.31 -0.11
N LYS A 168 -6.05 -14.55 1.04
CA LYS A 168 -6.57 -15.43 2.08
C LYS A 168 -7.88 -14.91 2.68
N TYR A 169 -7.97 -13.60 2.91
CA TYR A 169 -9.18 -12.95 3.41
C TYR A 169 -10.37 -13.19 2.46
N LEU A 170 -10.20 -12.94 1.16
CA LEU A 170 -11.26 -13.16 0.16
C LEU A 170 -11.70 -14.63 0.08
N ASN A 171 -10.77 -15.57 0.14
CA ASN A 171 -11.09 -17.00 0.07
C ASN A 171 -11.80 -17.53 1.32
N ASN A 172 -11.52 -16.95 2.49
CA ASN A 172 -12.20 -17.31 3.74
C ASN A 172 -13.64 -16.76 3.81
N ASP A 173 -13.89 -15.55 3.28
CA ASP A 173 -15.23 -14.97 3.22
C ASP A 173 -16.15 -15.68 2.22
N ASN A 174 -15.61 -16.27 1.15
CA ASN A 174 -16.36 -17.06 0.19
C ASN A 174 -16.79 -18.46 0.70
N ASN A 175 -16.29 -18.87 1.87
CA ASN A 175 -16.62 -20.15 2.53
C ASN A 175 -17.63 -20.00 3.69
N LYS A 176 -18.23 -18.81 3.88
CA LYS A 176 -19.31 -18.54 4.82
C LYS A 176 -20.59 -18.20 4.10
#